data_6241f6b31c5d4d2abb4642a367383e19
#
_entry.id   6241f6b31c5d4d2abb4642a367383e19
#
_cell.length_a   1.000
_cell.length_b   1.000
_cell.length_c   1.000
_cell.angle_alpha   90.00
_cell.angle_beta   90.00
_cell.angle_gamma   90.00
#
_symmetry.space_group_name_H-M   'P 1'
#
loop_
_entity.id
_entity.type
_entity.pdbx_description
1 polymer ?
#
loop_
_entity_poly.entity_id
_entity_poly.type
_entity_poly.pdbx_seq_one_letter_code
_entity_poly.pdbx_strand_id
1 'polypeptide(L)'
;MSFSSELKEELCRVPLDRDCCARAEAYGALLWCSTFTSQEVRLITESGHFALRLPELLERAFGLAFDRLPGPGDQKYVFQLTGAGKISQIIDAFGFDARQSPVLHINFGLLEEDCCRGAFLRGAFLAGGSITEPAKRYHLELCTSHAHASRELLAL
;
A
#
# COMPACT_ATOMS: atom_id res chain seq x y z
N MET A 1 -10.47 20.71 -0.23
CA MET A 1 -9.68 19.54 0.19
C MET A 1 -10.28 18.90 1.44
N SER A 2 -10.40 17.57 1.48
CA SER A 2 -10.89 16.89 2.67
C SER A 2 -9.76 16.72 3.71
N PHE A 3 -10.13 16.45 4.94
CA PHE A 3 -9.17 16.15 6.00
C PHE A 3 -8.32 14.91 5.65
N SER A 4 -8.94 13.89 5.05
CA SER A 4 -8.21 12.71 4.56
C SER A 4 -7.15 13.06 3.53
N SER A 5 -7.46 13.95 2.58
CA SER A 5 -6.51 14.38 1.55
C SER A 5 -5.33 15.12 2.15
N GLU A 6 -5.57 15.99 3.12
CA GLU A 6 -4.52 16.73 3.81
C GLU A 6 -3.61 15.81 4.62
N LEU A 7 -4.19 14.83 5.31
CA LEU A 7 -3.42 13.85 6.07
C LEU A 7 -2.57 12.97 5.15
N LYS A 8 -3.12 12.52 4.02
CA LYS A 8 -2.36 11.75 3.03
C LYS A 8 -1.19 12.55 2.46
N GLU A 9 -1.39 13.84 2.20
CA GLU A 9 -0.31 14.72 1.78
C GLU A 9 0.80 14.79 2.82
N GLU A 10 0.47 14.96 4.10
CA GLU A 10 1.46 14.97 5.17
C GLU A 10 2.22 13.66 5.30
N LEU A 11 1.51 12.54 5.22
CA LEU A 11 2.13 11.22 5.30
C LEU A 11 3.11 10.98 4.14
N CYS A 12 2.83 11.52 2.97
CA CYS A 12 3.73 11.43 1.82
C CYS A 12 5.01 12.26 1.96
N ARG A 13 5.12 13.10 2.98
CA ARG A 13 6.35 13.84 3.30
C ARG A 13 7.33 13.02 4.15
N VAL A 14 6.90 11.90 4.71
CA VAL A 14 7.78 11.04 5.51
C VAL A 14 8.83 10.44 4.59
N PRO A 15 10.14 10.60 4.90
CA PRO A 15 11.21 10.11 4.03
C PRO A 15 11.21 8.58 3.92
N LEU A 16 11.60 8.07 2.75
CA LEU A 16 11.80 6.65 2.49
C LEU A 16 13.29 6.30 2.67
N ASP A 17 13.85 6.60 3.82
CA ASP A 17 15.29 6.49 4.07
C ASP A 17 15.72 5.12 4.63
N ARG A 18 14.79 4.31 5.14
CA ARG A 18 15.07 2.96 5.65
C ARG A 18 14.40 1.92 4.77
N ASP A 19 15.18 0.93 4.32
CA ASP A 19 14.68 -0.13 3.43
C ASP A 19 13.60 -0.98 4.09
N CYS A 20 13.74 -1.28 5.38
CA CYS A 20 12.73 -2.06 6.12
C CYS A 20 11.39 -1.33 6.19
N CYS A 21 11.41 -0.01 6.37
CA CYS A 21 10.19 0.81 6.40
C CYS A 21 9.58 0.96 5.00
N ALA A 22 10.40 1.08 3.95
CA ALA A 22 9.92 1.12 2.58
C ALA A 22 9.19 -0.18 2.21
N ARG A 23 9.75 -1.33 2.58
CA ARG A 23 9.11 -2.63 2.35
C ARG A 23 7.81 -2.77 3.14
N ALA A 24 7.79 -2.35 4.40
CA ALA A 24 6.60 -2.40 5.22
C ALA A 24 5.49 -1.48 4.69
N GLU A 25 5.84 -0.28 4.26
CA GLU A 25 4.89 0.65 3.66
C GLU A 25 4.32 0.10 2.35
N ALA A 26 5.17 -0.46 1.48
CA ALA A 26 4.73 -1.10 0.25
C ALA A 26 3.81 -2.29 0.54
N TYR A 27 4.13 -3.08 1.55
CA TYR A 27 3.30 -4.20 1.97
C TYR A 27 1.89 -3.73 2.37
N GLY A 28 1.80 -2.70 3.21
CA GLY A 28 0.52 -2.11 3.61
C GLY A 28 -0.25 -1.56 2.41
N ALA A 29 0.41 -0.82 1.53
CA ALA A 29 -0.21 -0.26 0.34
C ALA A 29 -0.76 -1.36 -0.59
N LEU A 30 -0.02 -2.44 -0.79
CA LEU A 30 -0.42 -3.52 -1.68
C LEU A 30 -1.55 -4.37 -1.11
N LEU A 31 -1.59 -4.61 0.21
CA LEU A 31 -2.71 -5.32 0.84
C LEU A 31 -3.99 -4.49 0.86
N TRP A 32 -3.90 -3.18 0.82
CA TRP A 32 -5.04 -2.28 0.81
C TRP A 32 -5.30 -1.64 -0.57
N CYS A 33 -4.63 -2.11 -1.62
CA CYS A 33 -4.86 -1.62 -2.98
C CYS A 33 -6.15 -2.21 -3.59
N SER A 34 -6.50 -1.71 -4.79
CA SER A 34 -7.74 -2.11 -5.48
C SER A 34 -7.75 -3.59 -5.86
N THR A 35 -6.63 -4.11 -6.36
CA THR A 35 -6.51 -5.50 -6.80
C THR A 35 -5.11 -6.01 -6.50
N PHE A 36 -5.01 -7.18 -5.87
CA PHE A 36 -3.75 -7.89 -5.68
C PHE A 36 -3.98 -9.38 -5.89
N THR A 37 -3.55 -9.89 -7.04
CA THR A 37 -3.61 -11.31 -7.40
C THR A 37 -2.25 -11.76 -7.94
N SER A 38 -2.08 -13.05 -8.19
CA SER A 38 -0.86 -13.56 -8.81
C SER A 38 -0.68 -13.11 -10.27
N GLN A 39 -1.69 -12.51 -10.87
CA GLN A 39 -1.69 -12.09 -12.27
C GLN A 39 -1.72 -10.59 -12.47
N GLU A 40 -2.23 -9.86 -11.49
CA GLU A 40 -2.38 -8.41 -11.60
C GLU A 40 -2.31 -7.75 -10.23
N VAL A 41 -1.58 -6.64 -10.16
CA VAL A 41 -1.63 -5.71 -9.04
C VAL A 41 -2.06 -4.35 -9.58
N ARG A 42 -3.10 -3.78 -9.00
CA ARG A 42 -3.62 -2.48 -9.42
C ARG A 42 -3.85 -1.58 -8.20
N LEU A 43 -3.25 -0.40 -8.25
CA LEU A 43 -3.46 0.66 -7.27
C LEU A 43 -4.15 1.82 -7.98
N ILE A 44 -5.20 2.33 -7.38
CA ILE A 44 -5.92 3.50 -7.87
C ILE A 44 -5.97 4.53 -6.74
N THR A 45 -5.51 5.74 -7.02
CA THR A 45 -5.54 6.82 -6.03
C THR A 45 -5.96 8.13 -6.69
N GLU A 46 -6.64 8.97 -5.93
CA GLU A 46 -6.95 10.35 -6.31
C GLU A 46 -5.93 11.34 -5.74
N SER A 47 -5.04 10.87 -4.84
CA SER A 47 -4.00 11.69 -4.24
C SER A 47 -2.80 11.83 -5.17
N GLY A 48 -2.53 13.06 -5.63
CA GLY A 48 -1.35 13.35 -6.45
C GLY A 48 -0.04 13.11 -5.69
N HIS A 49 -0.02 13.37 -4.40
CA HIS A 49 1.17 13.15 -3.56
C HIS A 49 1.50 11.66 -3.43
N PHE A 50 0.48 10.82 -3.23
CA PHE A 50 0.68 9.38 -3.19
C PHE A 50 1.09 8.84 -4.57
N ALA A 51 0.51 9.37 -5.64
CA ALA A 51 0.88 9.01 -7.00
C ALA A 51 2.35 9.30 -7.30
N LEU A 52 2.89 10.40 -6.78
CA LEU A 52 4.32 10.71 -6.93
C LEU A 52 5.21 9.79 -6.09
N ARG A 53 4.73 9.35 -4.93
CA ARG A 53 5.46 8.49 -4.01
C ARG A 53 5.53 7.03 -4.46
N LEU A 54 4.48 6.52 -5.11
CA LEU A 54 4.35 5.10 -5.44
C LEU A 54 5.49 4.54 -6.28
N PRO A 55 5.96 5.17 -7.37
CA PRO A 55 7.09 4.62 -8.14
C PRO A 55 8.38 4.53 -7.32
N GLU A 56 8.67 5.53 -6.50
CA GLU A 56 9.83 5.53 -5.61
C GLU A 56 9.71 4.44 -4.54
N LEU A 57 8.52 4.29 -3.97
CA LEU A 57 8.25 3.27 -2.97
C LEU A 57 8.48 1.86 -3.53
N LEU A 58 7.96 1.57 -4.73
CA LEU A 58 8.12 0.27 -5.37
C LEU A 58 9.60 -0.02 -5.68
N GLU A 59 10.33 0.96 -6.16
CA GLU A 59 11.75 0.81 -6.42
C GLU A 59 12.55 0.57 -5.14
N ARG A 60 12.29 1.35 -4.08
CA ARG A 60 12.99 1.21 -2.80
C ARG A 60 12.68 -0.12 -2.13
N ALA A 61 11.44 -0.59 -2.22
CA ALA A 61 11.01 -1.83 -1.56
C ALA A 61 11.49 -3.07 -2.31
N PHE A 62 11.45 -3.07 -3.64
CA PHE A 62 11.65 -4.28 -4.44
C PHE A 62 12.60 -4.10 -5.62
N GLY A 63 13.05 -2.90 -5.94
CA GLY A 63 13.82 -2.63 -7.15
C GLY A 63 13.01 -2.79 -8.43
N LEU A 64 11.70 -2.59 -8.38
CA LEU A 64 10.78 -2.79 -9.50
C LEU A 64 10.16 -1.49 -9.97
N ALA A 65 9.71 -1.48 -11.23
CA ALA A 65 8.94 -0.39 -11.82
C ALA A 65 7.56 -0.90 -12.23
N PHE A 66 6.56 0.00 -12.20
CA PHE A 66 5.22 -0.34 -12.68
C PHE A 66 5.21 -0.57 -14.19
N ASP A 67 4.38 -1.51 -14.65
CA ASP A 67 4.18 -1.78 -16.07
C ASP A 67 3.26 -0.73 -16.71
N ARG A 68 2.33 -0.18 -15.95
CA ARG A 68 1.45 0.91 -16.37
C ARG A 68 1.53 2.06 -15.37
N LEU A 69 1.74 3.27 -15.90
CA LEU A 69 1.75 4.52 -15.14
C LEU A 69 0.56 5.38 -15.57
N PRO A 70 0.09 6.29 -14.68
CA PRO A 70 -1.00 7.20 -15.06
C PRO A 70 -0.55 8.17 -16.15
N GLY A 71 -1.49 8.54 -17.00
CA GLY A 71 -1.29 9.53 -18.05
C GLY A 71 -1.41 10.97 -17.55
N PRO A 72 -0.87 11.94 -18.29
CA PRO A 72 -1.01 13.36 -17.95
C PRO A 72 -2.49 13.77 -17.99
N GLY A 73 -2.92 14.50 -16.96
CA GLY A 73 -4.30 14.99 -16.87
C GLY A 73 -5.31 14.00 -16.31
N ASP A 74 -4.89 12.82 -15.93
CA ASP A 74 -5.78 11.84 -15.30
C ASP A 74 -6.25 12.35 -13.93
N GLN A 75 -7.56 12.24 -13.66
CA GLN A 75 -8.12 12.59 -12.35
C GLN A 75 -7.92 11.49 -11.33
N LYS A 76 -7.94 10.23 -11.80
CA LYS A 76 -7.61 9.06 -11.01
C LYS A 76 -6.31 8.48 -11.53
N TYR A 77 -5.37 8.26 -10.62
CA TYR A 77 -4.05 7.73 -10.96
C TYR A 77 -4.08 6.22 -10.83
N VAL A 78 -3.93 5.52 -11.95
CA VAL A 78 -3.96 4.06 -12.02
C VAL A 78 -2.56 3.55 -12.27
N PHE A 79 -2.08 2.69 -11.37
CA PHE A 79 -0.79 2.00 -11.47
C PHE A 79 -1.04 0.51 -11.60
N GLN A 80 -0.34 -0.16 -12.50
CA GLN A 80 -0.49 -1.60 -12.70
C GLN A 80 0.84 -2.33 -12.78
N LEU A 81 0.85 -3.54 -12.21
CA LEU A 81 1.86 -4.55 -12.44
C LEU A 81 1.17 -5.74 -13.11
N THR A 82 1.66 -6.14 -14.27
CA THR A 82 1.14 -7.29 -15.02
C THR A 82 2.22 -8.33 -15.30
N GLY A 83 3.49 -8.01 -15.03
CA GLY A 83 4.60 -8.93 -15.20
C GLY A 83 4.58 -10.02 -14.13
N ALA A 84 4.35 -11.28 -14.55
CA ALA A 84 4.26 -12.42 -13.63
C ALA A 84 5.52 -12.56 -12.75
N GLY A 85 6.70 -12.31 -13.30
CA GLY A 85 7.95 -12.37 -12.55
C GLY A 85 8.04 -11.29 -11.46
N LYS A 86 7.56 -10.09 -11.74
CA LYS A 86 7.53 -9.00 -10.77
C LYS A 86 6.57 -9.30 -9.63
N ILE A 87 5.38 -9.77 -9.95
CA ILE A 87 4.36 -10.11 -8.95
C ILE A 87 4.83 -11.28 -8.08
N SER A 88 5.43 -12.28 -8.69
CA SER A 88 6.01 -13.43 -7.98
C SER A 88 7.09 -12.98 -6.99
N GLN A 89 7.95 -12.05 -7.38
CA GLN A 89 8.99 -11.48 -6.51
C GLN A 89 8.37 -10.79 -5.30
N ILE A 90 7.30 -10.05 -5.48
CA ILE A 90 6.59 -9.35 -4.40
C ILE A 90 5.95 -10.37 -3.45
N ILE A 91 5.27 -11.37 -3.99
CA ILE A 91 4.61 -12.42 -3.20
C ILE A 91 5.66 -13.18 -2.35
N ASP A 92 6.80 -13.53 -2.94
CA ASP A 92 7.88 -14.19 -2.23
C ASP A 92 8.46 -13.29 -1.12
N ALA A 93 8.61 -11.99 -1.38
CA ALA A 93 9.09 -11.03 -0.39
C ALA A 93 8.16 -10.92 0.81
N PHE A 94 6.86 -11.13 0.62
CA PHE A 94 5.87 -11.11 1.69
C PHE A 94 5.74 -12.49 2.40
N GLY A 95 6.51 -13.49 1.98
CA GLY A 95 6.50 -14.80 2.59
C GLY A 95 5.37 -15.71 2.15
N PHE A 96 4.74 -15.42 1.00
CA PHE A 96 3.70 -16.26 0.42
C PHE A 96 4.27 -17.12 -0.70
N ASP A 97 3.62 -18.26 -0.99
CA ASP A 97 3.97 -19.10 -2.13
C ASP A 97 3.12 -18.70 -3.34
N ALA A 98 3.79 -18.20 -4.39
CA ALA A 98 3.14 -17.79 -5.63
C ALA A 98 2.47 -18.95 -6.39
N ARG A 99 2.84 -20.21 -6.09
CA ARG A 99 2.27 -21.41 -6.73
C ARG A 99 0.92 -21.80 -6.15
N GLN A 100 0.64 -21.37 -4.93
CA GLN A 100 -0.64 -21.61 -4.29
C GLN A 100 -1.53 -20.40 -4.52
N SER A 101 -2.85 -20.61 -4.61
CA SER A 101 -3.78 -19.49 -4.68
C SER A 101 -3.82 -18.84 -3.30
N PRO A 102 -3.09 -17.76 -3.06
CA PRO A 102 -2.90 -17.29 -1.71
C PRO A 102 -4.12 -16.51 -1.25
N VAL A 103 -4.59 -16.88 -0.08
CA VAL A 103 -5.42 -15.98 0.71
C VAL A 103 -4.45 -15.00 1.36
N LEU A 104 -4.49 -13.75 0.93
CA LEU A 104 -3.58 -12.73 1.45
C LEU A 104 -3.92 -12.37 2.89
N HIS A 105 -2.91 -12.38 3.74
CA HIS A 105 -3.02 -12.03 5.15
C HIS A 105 -1.77 -11.26 5.58
N ILE A 106 -1.81 -10.66 6.78
CA ILE A 106 -0.66 -9.92 7.31
C ILE A 106 0.37 -10.91 7.86
N ASN A 107 1.57 -10.87 7.31
CA ASN A 107 2.71 -11.61 7.85
C ASN A 107 3.41 -10.75 8.90
N PHE A 108 3.10 -10.97 10.17
CA PHE A 108 3.64 -10.19 11.28
C PHE A 108 5.15 -10.33 11.44
N GLY A 109 5.75 -11.38 10.90
CA GLY A 109 7.20 -11.55 10.89
C GLY A 109 7.94 -10.44 10.11
N LEU A 110 7.25 -9.75 9.20
CA LEU A 110 7.80 -8.60 8.48
C LEU A 110 7.64 -7.28 9.25
N LEU A 111 6.91 -7.29 10.35
CA LEU A 111 6.50 -6.10 11.11
C LEU A 111 6.92 -6.19 12.58
N GLU A 112 8.08 -6.79 12.85
CA GLU A 112 8.56 -6.96 14.22
C GLU A 112 8.96 -5.65 14.89
N GLU A 113 9.49 -4.69 14.11
CA GLU A 113 9.92 -3.40 14.65
C GLU A 113 8.79 -2.38 14.59
N ASP A 114 8.76 -1.48 15.59
CA ASP A 114 7.73 -0.43 15.67
C ASP A 114 7.74 0.50 14.45
N CYS A 115 8.94 0.81 13.92
CA CYS A 115 9.05 1.65 12.73
C CYS A 115 8.40 0.98 11.51
N CYS A 116 8.48 -0.35 11.40
CA CYS A 116 7.87 -1.11 10.31
C CYS A 116 6.36 -1.18 10.46
N ARG A 117 5.84 -1.31 11.69
CA ARG A 117 4.40 -1.28 11.93
C ARG A 117 3.78 0.06 11.56
N GLY A 118 4.43 1.15 11.96
CA GLY A 118 4.01 2.49 11.57
C GLY A 118 4.03 2.71 10.07
N ALA A 119 5.10 2.25 9.40
CA ALA A 119 5.21 2.33 7.94
C ALA A 119 4.13 1.51 7.24
N PHE A 120 3.84 0.31 7.73
CA PHE A 120 2.77 -0.55 7.21
C PHE A 120 1.42 0.16 7.30
N LEU A 121 1.08 0.70 8.46
CA LEU A 121 -0.18 1.44 8.65
C LEU A 121 -0.26 2.66 7.75
N ARG A 122 0.85 3.37 7.55
CA ARG A 122 0.91 4.50 6.61
C ARG A 122 0.57 4.05 5.20
N GLY A 123 1.17 2.95 4.73
CA GLY A 123 0.89 2.39 3.40
C GLY A 123 -0.56 1.96 3.24
N ALA A 124 -1.10 1.25 4.21
CA ALA A 124 -2.49 0.81 4.21
C ALA A 124 -3.45 2.01 4.17
N PHE A 125 -3.18 3.05 4.96
CA PHE A 125 -3.99 4.26 4.97
C PHE A 125 -3.91 5.02 3.64
N LEU A 126 -2.71 5.17 3.09
CA LEU A 126 -2.54 5.87 1.81
C LEU A 126 -3.29 5.18 0.66
N ALA A 127 -3.34 3.85 0.67
CA ALA A 127 -4.00 3.06 -0.38
C ALA A 127 -5.51 2.93 -0.17
N GLY A 128 -5.96 2.65 1.06
CA GLY A 128 -7.36 2.32 1.32
C GLY A 128 -7.98 2.99 2.54
N GLY A 129 -7.34 4.02 3.09
CA GLY A 129 -7.81 4.68 4.29
C GLY A 129 -8.58 5.97 4.05
N SER A 130 -9.44 6.30 5.01
CA SER A 130 -10.09 7.59 5.10
C SER A 130 -10.31 7.95 6.56
N ILE A 131 -10.36 9.25 6.85
CA ILE A 131 -10.61 9.74 8.20
C ILE A 131 -11.49 10.99 8.12
N THR A 132 -12.47 11.09 9.01
CA THR A 132 -13.29 12.30 9.13
C THR A 132 -12.54 13.33 10.00
N GLU A 133 -12.87 14.60 9.77
CA GLU A 133 -12.29 15.68 10.56
C GLU A 133 -12.65 15.50 12.05
N PRO A 134 -11.65 15.46 12.95
CA PRO A 134 -11.91 15.18 14.38
C PRO A 134 -12.85 16.18 15.05
N ALA A 135 -12.91 17.42 14.55
CA ALA A 135 -13.82 18.44 15.07
C ALA A 135 -15.29 18.13 14.83
N LYS A 136 -15.60 17.32 13.83
CA LYS A 136 -16.97 16.93 13.46
C LYS A 136 -17.36 15.59 14.03
N ARG A 137 -16.55 14.57 13.78
CA ARG A 137 -16.80 13.21 14.23
C ARG A 137 -15.53 12.38 14.04
N TYR A 138 -15.17 11.61 15.03
CA TYR A 138 -13.98 10.76 14.94
C TYR A 138 -14.32 9.45 14.23
N HIS A 139 -13.78 9.24 13.04
CA HIS A 139 -13.96 8.01 12.30
C HIS A 139 -12.76 7.75 11.39
N LEU A 140 -12.05 6.67 11.65
CA LEU A 140 -10.96 6.17 10.82
C LEU A 140 -11.41 4.87 10.17
N GLU A 141 -11.24 4.77 8.85
CA GLU A 141 -11.63 3.60 8.08
C GLU A 141 -10.49 3.14 7.19
N LEU A 142 -10.24 1.83 7.20
CA LEU A 142 -9.28 1.17 6.31
C LEU A 142 -10.00 0.07 5.56
N CYS A 143 -10.16 0.23 4.25
CA CYS A 143 -10.91 -0.68 3.40
C CYS A 143 -10.01 -1.54 2.53
N THR A 144 -10.17 -2.84 2.60
CA THR A 144 -9.46 -3.80 1.76
C THR A 144 -10.41 -4.91 1.31
N SER A 145 -10.15 -5.50 0.13
CA SER A 145 -10.86 -6.68 -0.34
C SER A 145 -10.34 -7.99 0.29
N HIS A 146 -9.23 -7.93 1.04
CA HIS A 146 -8.62 -9.09 1.67
C HIS A 146 -9.13 -9.26 3.11
N ALA A 147 -10.13 -10.14 3.29
CA ALA A 147 -10.83 -10.30 4.58
C ALA A 147 -9.91 -10.70 5.74
N HIS A 148 -8.93 -11.56 5.49
CA HIS A 148 -7.98 -11.98 6.53
C HIS A 148 -7.08 -10.82 6.97
N ALA A 149 -6.55 -10.04 6.02
CA ALA A 149 -5.74 -8.87 6.32
C ALA A 149 -6.54 -7.84 7.12
N SER A 150 -7.81 -7.62 6.77
CA SER A 150 -8.70 -6.70 7.49
C SER A 150 -8.87 -7.10 8.96
N ARG A 151 -9.08 -8.39 9.22
CA ARG A 151 -9.22 -8.90 10.60
C ARG A 151 -7.92 -8.81 11.39
N GLU A 152 -6.79 -9.16 10.75
CA GLU A 152 -5.49 -9.19 11.39
C GLU A 152 -4.96 -7.79 11.71
N LEU A 153 -5.39 -6.76 10.97
CA LEU A 153 -5.00 -5.38 11.23
C LEU A 153 -5.33 -4.94 12.65
N LEU A 154 -6.42 -5.44 13.21
CA LEU A 154 -6.85 -5.11 14.57
C LEU A 154 -5.85 -5.58 15.64
N ALA A 155 -4.98 -6.54 15.32
CA ALA A 155 -3.94 -7.02 16.21
C ALA A 155 -2.66 -6.18 16.16
N LEU A 156 -2.60 -5.22 15.25
CA LEU A 156 -1.44 -4.37 15.05
C LEU A 156 -1.52 -3.15 15.95
#